data_c770d77ea61c7c66682f5802a2b63f84
#
_entry.id   c770d77ea61c7c66682f5802a2b63f84
#
_cell.length_a   1.000
_cell.length_b   1.000
_cell.length_c   1.000
_cell.angle_alpha   90.00
_cell.angle_beta   90.00
_cell.angle_gamma   90.00
#
_symmetry.space_group_name_H-M   'P 1'
#
loop_
_entity.id
_entity.type
_entity.pdbx_description
1 polymer ?
#
loop_
_entity_poly.entity_id
_entity_poly.type
_entity_poly.pdbx_seq_one_letter_code
_entity_poly.pdbx_strand_id
1 'polypeptide(L)'
;MTHSHRGADVQVTKVVKSFALGARQRLRAVDDVSFDVEPGSALALTGRSGSGKSTLLHLIGAIEVADSGTVTVDGQRLSELSRGGMADYRRGVGFVFQRYHLLPALTALDNVLAPVLPYPTAYDKVTRATELLAAVGLDGRGNALPSRLSGGEQQRVAIARSLIAEPQLLLADEPTGNLDSSTGSEILDLLFRLREQRGMTIILATHDPQVASRMDRLIRLRDGRIVDDITVPPPLPGAPLLQRVTGLDAS
;
A
#
# COMPACT_ATOMS: atom_id res chain seq x y z
N MET A 1 14.31 24.50 -5.40
CA MET A 1 14.33 23.67 -4.18
C MET A 1 14.23 22.23 -4.65
N THR A 2 15.32 21.51 -4.63
CA THR A 2 15.40 20.09 -4.96
C THR A 2 14.63 19.33 -3.89
N HIS A 3 13.41 18.87 -4.22
CA HIS A 3 12.73 17.88 -3.39
C HIS A 3 13.59 16.61 -3.41
N SER A 4 14.35 16.41 -2.36
CA SER A 4 14.92 15.11 -2.05
C SER A 4 13.76 14.13 -2.06
N HIS A 5 13.77 13.11 -2.95
CA HIS A 5 12.84 12.00 -2.95
C HIS A 5 13.07 11.16 -1.68
N ARG A 6 12.53 11.66 -0.58
CA ARG A 6 12.57 10.99 0.71
C ARG A 6 11.19 10.40 0.91
N GLY A 7 11.09 9.10 1.20
CA GLY A 7 9.83 8.45 1.53
C GLY A 7 9.15 9.12 2.72
N ALA A 8 7.88 8.84 2.94
CA ALA A 8 7.10 9.41 4.03
C ALA A 8 7.45 8.80 5.39
N ASP A 9 7.51 9.62 6.43
CA ASP A 9 7.50 9.22 7.84
C ASP A 9 6.05 8.95 8.27
N VAL A 10 5.77 7.80 8.90
CA VAL A 10 4.43 7.45 9.36
C VAL A 10 4.47 7.12 10.85
N GLN A 11 3.61 7.76 11.63
CA GLN A 11 3.47 7.53 13.07
C GLN A 11 2.02 7.20 13.40
N VAL A 12 1.80 6.05 13.99
CA VAL A 12 0.50 5.58 14.49
C VAL A 12 0.57 5.51 16.01
N THR A 13 -0.32 6.22 16.71
CA THR A 13 -0.27 6.33 18.17
C THR A 13 -1.63 6.03 18.78
N LYS A 14 -1.73 4.92 19.53
CA LYS A 14 -2.91 4.46 20.28
C LYS A 14 -4.20 4.49 19.45
N VAL A 15 -4.11 4.09 18.21
CA VAL A 15 -5.22 4.15 17.26
C VAL A 15 -6.24 3.07 17.57
N VAL A 16 -7.51 3.47 17.62
CA VAL A 16 -8.67 2.59 17.78
C VAL A 16 -9.66 2.84 16.65
N LYS A 17 -10.20 1.75 16.09
CA LYS A 17 -11.30 1.78 15.12
C LYS A 17 -12.27 0.65 15.36
N SER A 18 -13.57 0.99 15.45
CA SER A 18 -14.65 0.04 15.61
C SER A 18 -15.73 0.24 14.55
N PHE A 19 -16.33 -0.84 14.10
CA PHE A 19 -17.46 -0.85 13.19
C PHE A 19 -18.71 -1.39 13.88
N ALA A 20 -19.88 -0.85 13.58
CA ALA A 20 -21.15 -1.36 14.06
C ALA A 20 -21.50 -2.67 13.34
N LEU A 21 -21.78 -3.73 14.10
CA LEU A 21 -22.33 -5.00 13.63
C LEU A 21 -23.80 -5.08 14.10
N GLY A 22 -24.71 -4.32 13.44
CA GLY A 22 -26.10 -4.23 13.88
C GLY A 22 -26.32 -3.31 15.08
N ALA A 23 -27.49 -3.40 15.75
CA ALA A 23 -27.95 -2.40 16.71
C ALA A 23 -27.20 -2.42 18.08
N ARG A 24 -26.54 -3.51 18.45
CA ARG A 24 -25.95 -3.68 19.79
C ARG A 24 -24.51 -4.22 19.82
N GLN A 25 -23.95 -4.57 18.67
CA GLN A 25 -22.62 -5.18 18.62
C GLN A 25 -21.65 -4.28 17.83
N ARG A 26 -20.45 -4.07 18.37
CA ARG A 26 -19.35 -3.38 17.69
C ARG A 26 -18.17 -4.31 17.53
N LEU A 27 -17.61 -4.34 16.34
CA LEU A 27 -16.35 -5.01 16.04
C LEU A 27 -15.22 -4.00 16.20
N ARG A 28 -14.31 -4.22 17.14
CA ARG A 28 -13.10 -3.44 17.27
C ARG A 28 -12.06 -4.00 16.30
N ALA A 29 -11.95 -3.36 15.13
CA ALA A 29 -11.06 -3.80 14.06
C ALA A 29 -9.60 -3.38 14.29
N VAL A 30 -9.37 -2.27 14.98
CA VAL A 30 -8.05 -1.80 15.45
C VAL A 30 -8.21 -1.40 16.91
N ASP A 31 -7.33 -1.87 17.80
CA ASP A 31 -7.43 -1.73 19.24
C ASP A 31 -6.09 -1.37 19.87
N ASP A 32 -5.91 -0.09 20.18
CA ASP A 32 -4.72 0.49 20.83
C ASP A 32 -3.41 0.20 20.09
N VAL A 33 -3.41 0.39 18.76
CA VAL A 33 -2.26 0.14 17.89
C VAL A 33 -1.32 1.34 17.88
N SER A 34 -0.01 1.08 18.12
CA SER A 34 1.04 2.11 18.03
C SER A 34 2.29 1.54 17.36
N PHE A 35 2.80 2.24 16.35
CA PHE A 35 4.09 1.98 15.68
C PHE A 35 4.49 3.18 14.84
N ASP A 36 5.73 3.20 14.40
CA ASP A 36 6.31 4.16 13.46
C ASP A 36 6.85 3.44 12.22
N VAL A 37 7.00 4.15 11.12
CA VAL A 37 7.61 3.66 9.87
C VAL A 37 8.56 4.73 9.35
N GLU A 38 9.84 4.38 9.26
CA GLU A 38 10.88 5.29 8.78
C GLU A 38 10.74 5.60 7.28
N PRO A 39 11.10 6.81 6.85
CA PRO A 39 11.10 7.19 5.43
C PRO A 39 11.90 6.20 4.56
N GLY A 40 11.31 5.77 3.46
CA GLY A 40 11.94 4.86 2.50
C GLY A 40 11.99 3.40 2.93
N SER A 41 11.47 3.04 4.11
CA SER A 41 11.40 1.64 4.56
C SER A 41 10.19 0.88 3.98
N ALA A 42 10.23 -0.43 4.06
CA ALA A 42 9.14 -1.33 3.69
C ALA A 42 8.66 -2.13 4.91
N LEU A 43 7.40 -1.91 5.30
CA LEU A 43 6.73 -2.58 6.42
C LEU A 43 5.70 -3.59 5.92
N ALA A 44 5.74 -4.84 6.40
CA ALA A 44 4.64 -5.79 6.27
C ALA A 44 3.71 -5.73 7.49
N LEU A 45 2.42 -5.61 7.24
CA LEU A 45 1.36 -5.91 8.19
C LEU A 45 0.87 -7.33 7.93
N THR A 46 1.06 -8.24 8.89
CA THR A 46 0.68 -9.65 8.75
C THR A 46 -0.40 -10.06 9.75
N GLY A 47 -1.02 -11.20 9.54
CA GLY A 47 -2.08 -11.74 10.40
C GLY A 47 -3.22 -12.37 9.61
N ARG A 48 -4.08 -13.11 10.28
CA ARG A 48 -5.24 -13.78 9.67
C ARG A 48 -6.21 -12.78 9.04
N SER A 49 -7.09 -13.26 8.17
CA SER A 49 -8.21 -12.44 7.68
C SER A 49 -9.03 -11.91 8.85
N GLY A 50 -9.43 -10.63 8.79
CA GLY A 50 -10.14 -9.96 9.87
C GLY A 50 -9.27 -9.46 11.04
N SER A 51 -7.95 -9.61 11.02
CA SER A 51 -7.06 -9.12 12.10
C SER A 51 -6.90 -7.59 12.16
N GLY A 52 -7.44 -6.82 11.21
CA GLY A 52 -7.38 -5.35 11.20
C GLY A 52 -6.41 -4.73 10.20
N LYS A 53 -5.65 -5.52 9.42
CA LYS A 53 -4.63 -5.02 8.47
C LYS A 53 -5.17 -3.99 7.48
N SER A 54 -6.22 -4.35 6.73
CA SER A 54 -6.84 -3.47 5.73
C SER A 54 -7.42 -2.21 6.37
N THR A 55 -8.04 -2.36 7.56
CA THR A 55 -8.54 -1.21 8.33
C THR A 55 -7.42 -0.25 8.68
N LEU A 56 -6.27 -0.77 9.12
CA LEU A 56 -5.12 0.04 9.48
C LEU A 56 -4.54 0.77 8.25
N LEU A 57 -4.43 0.09 7.10
CA LEU A 57 -4.05 0.74 5.84
C LEU A 57 -5.05 1.85 5.45
N HIS A 58 -6.36 1.60 5.62
CA HIS A 58 -7.38 2.61 5.32
C HIS A 58 -7.31 3.83 6.24
N LEU A 59 -6.95 3.63 7.52
CA LEU A 59 -6.72 4.73 8.45
C LEU A 59 -5.48 5.56 8.06
N ILE A 60 -4.38 4.90 7.71
CA ILE A 60 -3.16 5.58 7.24
C ILE A 60 -3.41 6.28 5.90
N GLY A 61 -4.16 5.67 4.98
CA GLY A 61 -4.53 6.27 3.68
C GLY A 61 -5.65 7.32 3.77
N ALA A 62 -6.12 7.65 4.98
CA ALA A 62 -7.24 8.57 5.20
C ALA A 62 -8.53 8.21 4.43
N ILE A 63 -8.73 6.91 4.13
CA ILE A 63 -9.97 6.36 3.59
C ILE A 63 -10.99 6.21 4.73
N GLU A 64 -10.51 5.80 5.91
CA GLU A 64 -11.24 5.72 7.16
C GLU A 64 -10.71 6.73 8.17
N VAL A 65 -11.53 7.06 9.18
CA VAL A 65 -11.16 7.94 10.29
C VAL A 65 -11.09 7.10 11.57
N ALA A 66 -10.04 7.30 12.38
CA ALA A 66 -9.91 6.64 13.67
C ALA A 66 -10.97 7.13 14.67
N ASP A 67 -11.46 6.24 15.54
CA ASP A 67 -12.36 6.61 16.64
C ASP A 67 -11.59 7.33 17.75
N SER A 68 -10.32 6.94 17.98
CA SER A 68 -9.39 7.61 18.90
C SER A 68 -7.94 7.31 18.51
N GLY A 69 -6.99 8.00 19.13
CA GLY A 69 -5.57 7.96 18.77
C GLY A 69 -5.26 8.89 17.61
N THR A 70 -4.03 8.82 17.10
CA THR A 70 -3.57 9.69 16.02
C THR A 70 -2.78 8.93 14.97
N VAL A 71 -2.99 9.29 13.70
CA VAL A 71 -2.12 8.94 12.58
C VAL A 71 -1.47 10.23 12.09
N THR A 72 -0.16 10.25 12.05
CA THR A 72 0.65 11.38 11.57
C THR A 72 1.50 10.89 10.40
N VAL A 73 1.51 11.63 9.29
CA VAL A 73 2.34 11.35 8.11
C VAL A 73 3.08 12.61 7.74
N ASP A 74 4.41 12.55 7.65
CA ASP A 74 5.30 13.69 7.41
C ASP A 74 5.00 14.88 8.35
N GLY A 75 4.74 14.59 9.63
CA GLY A 75 4.40 15.59 10.63
C GLY A 75 2.95 16.11 10.57
N GLN A 76 2.14 15.71 9.60
CA GLN A 76 0.74 16.10 9.48
C GLN A 76 -0.18 15.11 10.21
N ARG A 77 -0.90 15.56 11.22
CA ARG A 77 -1.93 14.76 11.91
C ARG A 77 -3.19 14.69 11.04
N LEU A 78 -3.55 13.48 10.60
CA LEU A 78 -4.68 13.29 9.68
C LEU A 78 -6.01 13.72 10.30
N SER A 79 -6.21 13.54 11.60
CA SER A 79 -7.43 13.96 12.30
C SER A 79 -7.66 15.48 12.37
N GLU A 80 -6.61 16.27 12.15
CA GLU A 80 -6.66 17.75 12.19
C GLU A 80 -6.84 18.36 10.80
N LEU A 81 -6.78 17.54 9.74
CA LEU A 81 -6.95 18.01 8.37
C LEU A 81 -8.40 18.40 8.08
N SER A 82 -8.57 19.53 7.42
CA SER A 82 -9.85 19.92 6.82
C SER A 82 -10.26 18.92 5.71
N ARG A 83 -11.50 18.98 5.25
CA ARG A 83 -11.95 18.15 4.11
C ARG A 83 -11.09 18.35 2.86
N GLY A 84 -10.65 19.57 2.58
CA GLY A 84 -9.74 19.88 1.49
C GLY A 84 -8.36 19.29 1.72
N GLY A 85 -7.77 19.51 2.91
CA GLY A 85 -6.47 18.92 3.29
C GLY A 85 -6.46 17.40 3.25
N MET A 86 -7.57 16.76 3.63
CA MET A 86 -7.72 15.32 3.53
C MET A 86 -7.75 14.83 2.07
N ALA A 87 -8.38 15.60 1.17
CA ALA A 87 -8.38 15.30 -0.27
C ALA A 87 -6.98 15.48 -0.86
N ASP A 88 -6.26 16.52 -0.45
CA ASP A 88 -4.88 16.77 -0.87
C ASP A 88 -3.93 15.69 -0.38
N TYR A 89 -4.06 15.27 0.88
CA TYR A 89 -3.30 14.16 1.45
C TYR A 89 -3.50 12.87 0.63
N ARG A 90 -4.76 12.47 0.38
CA ARG A 90 -5.06 11.25 -0.39
C ARG A 90 -4.51 11.27 -1.81
N ARG A 91 -4.32 12.44 -2.44
CA ARG A 91 -3.67 12.55 -3.75
C ARG A 91 -2.18 12.22 -3.70
N GLY A 92 -1.53 12.52 -2.57
CA GLY A 92 -0.11 12.23 -2.34
C GLY A 92 0.19 10.80 -1.90
N VAL A 93 -0.83 9.98 -1.63
CA VAL A 93 -0.70 8.57 -1.21
C VAL A 93 -1.07 7.64 -2.35
N GLY A 94 -0.18 6.73 -2.72
CA GLY A 94 -0.48 5.63 -3.62
C GLY A 94 -1.24 4.52 -2.88
N PHE A 95 -2.34 4.03 -3.44
CA PHE A 95 -3.06 2.90 -2.86
C PHE A 95 -3.28 1.80 -3.88
N VAL A 96 -2.84 0.58 -3.54
CA VAL A 96 -3.08 -0.66 -4.30
C VAL A 96 -4.04 -1.52 -3.49
N PHE A 97 -5.23 -1.77 -4.03
CA PHE A 97 -6.26 -2.57 -3.39
C PHE A 97 -6.15 -4.04 -3.80
N GLN A 98 -6.60 -4.94 -2.94
CA GLN A 98 -6.70 -6.38 -3.21
C GLN A 98 -7.57 -6.68 -4.44
N ARG A 99 -8.71 -6.00 -4.55
CA ARG A 99 -9.51 -5.97 -5.78
C ARG A 99 -9.11 -4.73 -6.56
N TYR A 100 -8.60 -4.87 -7.73
CA TYR A 100 -7.95 -3.84 -8.56
C TYR A 100 -8.68 -2.50 -8.62
N HIS A 101 -10.01 -2.48 -8.42
CA HIS A 101 -10.89 -1.30 -8.47
C HIS A 101 -10.63 -0.43 -9.71
N LEU A 102 -10.40 -1.08 -10.85
CA LEU A 102 -10.35 -0.39 -12.14
C LEU A 102 -11.76 0.04 -12.53
N LEU A 103 -11.86 1.21 -13.14
CA LEU A 103 -13.10 1.70 -13.72
C LEU A 103 -13.36 0.94 -15.03
N PRO A 104 -14.42 0.10 -15.12
CA PRO A 104 -14.57 -0.86 -16.22
C PRO A 104 -14.84 -0.19 -17.58
N ALA A 105 -15.35 1.05 -17.57
CA ALA A 105 -15.62 1.84 -18.78
C ALA A 105 -14.41 2.60 -19.29
N LEU A 106 -13.29 2.63 -18.54
CA LEU A 106 -12.07 3.33 -18.91
C LEU A 106 -11.02 2.34 -19.41
N THR A 107 -10.20 2.78 -20.37
CA THR A 107 -9.03 2.04 -20.83
C THR A 107 -7.98 1.91 -19.71
N ALA A 108 -6.94 1.09 -19.93
CA ALA A 108 -5.82 0.99 -19.00
C ALA A 108 -5.14 2.36 -18.79
N LEU A 109 -4.91 3.09 -19.87
CA LEU A 109 -4.33 4.44 -19.85
C LEU A 109 -5.23 5.41 -19.05
N ASP A 110 -6.53 5.42 -19.33
CA ASP A 110 -7.47 6.31 -18.65
C ASP A 110 -7.61 5.97 -17.15
N ASN A 111 -7.55 4.68 -16.80
CA ASN A 111 -7.50 4.26 -15.40
C ASN A 111 -6.26 4.80 -14.67
N VAL A 112 -5.09 4.78 -15.31
CA VAL A 112 -3.87 5.35 -14.75
C VAL A 112 -3.99 6.88 -14.63
N LEU A 113 -4.57 7.55 -15.61
CA LEU A 113 -4.75 9.00 -15.63
C LEU A 113 -5.78 9.50 -14.62
N ALA A 114 -6.80 8.70 -14.30
CA ALA A 114 -7.97 9.12 -13.51
C ALA A 114 -7.65 9.93 -12.24
N PRO A 115 -6.65 9.55 -11.39
CA PRO A 115 -6.34 10.30 -10.17
C PRO A 115 -5.85 11.72 -10.39
N VAL A 116 -5.23 12.00 -11.54
CA VAL A 116 -4.56 13.30 -11.82
C VAL A 116 -5.29 14.14 -12.86
N LEU A 117 -6.32 13.60 -13.53
CA LEU A 117 -7.06 14.32 -14.57
C LEU A 117 -7.58 15.68 -14.11
N PRO A 118 -8.21 15.82 -12.92
CA PRO A 118 -8.82 17.09 -12.49
C PRO A 118 -7.80 18.13 -12.02
N TYR A 119 -6.53 17.77 -11.85
CA TYR A 119 -5.54 18.62 -11.17
C TYR A 119 -4.40 19.03 -12.09
N PRO A 120 -3.80 20.23 -11.91
CA PRO A 120 -2.56 20.57 -12.58
C PRO A 120 -1.41 19.67 -12.10
N THR A 121 -0.49 19.32 -13.01
CA THR A 121 0.73 18.55 -12.71
C THR A 121 1.94 19.26 -13.31
N ALA A 122 3.12 19.03 -12.74
CA ALA A 122 4.39 19.55 -13.25
C ALA A 122 4.91 18.73 -14.47
N TYR A 123 4.23 17.65 -14.82
CA TYR A 123 4.59 16.73 -15.91
C TYR A 123 3.41 16.57 -16.90
N ASP A 124 3.72 16.12 -18.11
CA ASP A 124 2.69 15.68 -19.05
C ASP A 124 2.08 14.37 -18.61
N LYS A 125 0.77 14.38 -18.33
CA LYS A 125 0.05 13.25 -17.73
C LYS A 125 0.01 12.02 -18.62
N VAL A 126 -0.17 12.23 -19.93
CA VAL A 126 -0.30 11.12 -20.89
C VAL A 126 1.05 10.44 -21.08
N THR A 127 2.10 11.21 -21.28
CA THR A 127 3.47 10.69 -21.34
C THR A 127 3.81 9.90 -20.08
N ARG A 128 3.55 10.49 -18.91
CA ARG A 128 3.80 9.84 -17.63
C ARG A 128 3.02 8.54 -17.44
N ALA A 129 1.73 8.51 -17.78
CA ALA A 129 0.90 7.31 -17.70
C ALA A 129 1.39 6.21 -18.64
N THR A 130 1.82 6.59 -19.86
CA THR A 130 2.38 5.64 -20.84
C THR A 130 3.71 5.05 -20.34
N GLU A 131 4.60 5.88 -19.79
CA GLU A 131 5.85 5.42 -19.17
C GLU A 131 5.60 4.46 -18.00
N LEU A 132 4.60 4.75 -17.15
CA LEU A 132 4.23 3.87 -16.05
C LEU A 132 3.66 2.55 -16.54
N LEU A 133 2.81 2.55 -17.57
CA LEU A 133 2.32 1.30 -18.18
C LEU A 133 3.47 0.48 -18.77
N ALA A 134 4.42 1.10 -19.46
CA ALA A 134 5.62 0.42 -19.94
C ALA A 134 6.47 -0.14 -18.79
N ALA A 135 6.68 0.65 -17.72
CA ALA A 135 7.45 0.23 -16.54
C ALA A 135 6.84 -0.99 -15.82
N VAL A 136 5.51 -1.13 -15.87
CA VAL A 136 4.81 -2.31 -15.32
C VAL A 136 4.66 -3.44 -16.36
N GLY A 137 5.30 -3.35 -17.51
CA GLY A 137 5.27 -4.39 -18.55
C GLY A 137 3.97 -4.44 -19.37
N LEU A 138 3.28 -3.31 -19.51
CA LEU A 138 2.04 -3.15 -20.29
C LEU A 138 2.23 -2.20 -21.49
N ASP A 139 3.43 -2.20 -22.09
CA ASP A 139 3.67 -1.43 -23.29
C ASP A 139 2.70 -1.85 -24.42
N GLY A 140 2.14 -0.87 -25.13
CA GLY A 140 1.13 -1.11 -26.17
C GLY A 140 -0.26 -1.54 -25.67
N ARG A 141 -0.48 -1.74 -24.36
CA ARG A 141 -1.77 -2.16 -23.78
C ARG A 141 -2.65 -1.01 -23.28
N GLY A 142 -2.21 0.24 -23.47
CA GLY A 142 -2.90 1.43 -22.95
C GLY A 142 -4.37 1.54 -23.36
N ASN A 143 -4.74 1.11 -24.57
CA ASN A 143 -6.12 1.16 -25.08
C ASN A 143 -7.00 -0.02 -24.67
N ALA A 144 -6.47 -1.00 -23.92
CA ALA A 144 -7.25 -2.16 -23.49
C ALA A 144 -8.23 -1.79 -22.37
N LEU A 145 -9.47 -2.27 -22.47
CA LEU A 145 -10.44 -2.19 -21.37
C LEU A 145 -10.10 -3.26 -20.31
N PRO A 146 -10.44 -3.04 -19.03
CA PRO A 146 -10.22 -4.03 -17.97
C PRO A 146 -10.74 -5.43 -18.29
N SER A 147 -11.86 -5.54 -18.98
CA SER A 147 -12.44 -6.82 -19.43
C SER A 147 -11.58 -7.60 -20.43
N ARG A 148 -10.58 -6.96 -21.03
CA ARG A 148 -9.63 -7.56 -22.00
C ARG A 148 -8.23 -7.78 -21.39
N LEU A 149 -8.10 -7.58 -20.08
CA LEU A 149 -6.87 -7.75 -19.32
C LEU A 149 -6.99 -8.96 -18.39
N SER A 150 -5.93 -9.74 -18.29
CA SER A 150 -5.80 -10.78 -17.26
C SER A 150 -5.79 -10.15 -15.86
N GLY A 151 -6.00 -10.95 -14.80
CA GLY A 151 -5.93 -10.47 -13.42
C GLY A 151 -4.58 -9.82 -13.10
N GLY A 152 -3.47 -10.41 -13.55
CA GLY A 152 -2.13 -9.84 -13.39
C GLY A 152 -1.95 -8.53 -14.15
N GLU A 153 -2.46 -8.41 -15.37
CA GLU A 153 -2.42 -7.15 -16.12
C GLU A 153 -3.26 -6.06 -15.45
N GLN A 154 -4.46 -6.40 -14.93
CA GLN A 154 -5.29 -5.47 -14.17
C GLN A 154 -4.58 -4.98 -12.90
N GLN A 155 -3.88 -5.86 -12.20
CA GLN A 155 -3.08 -5.49 -11.04
C GLN A 155 -1.93 -4.54 -11.42
N ARG A 156 -1.25 -4.80 -12.54
CA ARG A 156 -0.21 -3.92 -13.06
C ARG A 156 -0.76 -2.53 -13.41
N VAL A 157 -1.95 -2.43 -13.99
CA VAL A 157 -2.64 -1.14 -14.21
C VAL A 157 -2.94 -0.45 -12.88
N ALA A 158 -3.43 -1.18 -11.87
CA ALA A 158 -3.72 -0.61 -10.54
C ALA A 158 -2.44 -0.07 -9.87
N ILE A 159 -1.30 -0.76 -10.03
CA ILE A 159 0.01 -0.29 -9.56
C ILE A 159 0.43 0.97 -10.31
N ALA A 160 0.38 0.97 -11.65
CA ALA A 160 0.70 2.16 -12.45
C ALA A 160 -0.16 3.36 -12.03
N ARG A 161 -1.47 3.15 -11.80
CA ARG A 161 -2.39 4.16 -11.29
C ARG A 161 -1.98 4.70 -9.92
N SER A 162 -1.54 3.84 -9.01
CA SER A 162 -1.13 4.27 -7.68
C SER A 162 0.14 5.14 -7.69
N LEU A 163 0.93 5.09 -8.75
CA LEU A 163 2.21 5.77 -8.90
C LEU A 163 2.15 7.06 -9.75
N ILE A 164 1.01 7.36 -10.38
CA ILE A 164 0.90 8.48 -11.32
C ILE A 164 1.15 9.84 -10.64
N ALA A 165 0.72 9.99 -9.40
CA ALA A 165 0.88 11.21 -8.60
C ALA A 165 2.25 11.31 -7.89
N GLU A 166 3.21 10.43 -8.20
CA GLU A 166 4.55 10.37 -7.58
C GLU A 166 4.51 10.30 -6.04
N PRO A 167 3.77 9.32 -5.46
CA PRO A 167 3.57 9.27 -4.02
C PRO A 167 4.88 9.00 -3.27
N GLN A 168 5.00 9.59 -2.07
CA GLN A 168 6.07 9.27 -1.12
C GLN A 168 5.70 8.07 -0.23
N LEU A 169 4.41 7.75 -0.12
CA LEU A 169 3.86 6.61 0.61
C LEU A 169 3.02 5.74 -0.32
N LEU A 170 3.35 4.46 -0.38
CA LEU A 170 2.55 3.44 -1.06
C LEU A 170 1.93 2.49 -0.03
N LEU A 171 0.61 2.41 -0.03
CA LEU A 171 -0.16 1.46 0.76
C LEU A 171 -0.67 0.35 -0.17
N ALA A 172 -0.42 -0.91 0.19
CA ALA A 172 -0.83 -2.05 -0.63
C ALA A 172 -1.56 -3.10 0.22
N ASP A 173 -2.81 -3.36 -0.11
CA ASP A 173 -3.63 -4.36 0.57
C ASP A 173 -3.67 -5.65 -0.26
N GLU A 174 -2.96 -6.68 0.19
CA GLU A 174 -2.81 -7.98 -0.48
C GLU A 174 -2.55 -7.88 -2.00
N PRO A 175 -1.51 -7.14 -2.44
CA PRO A 175 -1.34 -6.80 -3.86
C PRO A 175 -1.09 -8.00 -4.77
N THR A 176 -0.83 -9.18 -4.22
CA THR A 176 -0.59 -10.43 -4.95
C THR A 176 -1.61 -11.53 -4.65
N GLY A 177 -2.59 -11.27 -3.75
CA GLY A 177 -3.50 -12.29 -3.21
C GLY A 177 -4.43 -12.95 -4.24
N ASN A 178 -4.63 -12.34 -5.42
CA ASN A 178 -5.45 -12.87 -6.50
C ASN A 178 -4.64 -13.33 -7.72
N LEU A 179 -3.32 -13.51 -7.57
CA LEU A 179 -2.40 -13.84 -8.65
C LEU A 179 -1.78 -15.21 -8.42
N ASP A 180 -1.35 -15.86 -9.48
CA ASP A 180 -0.47 -17.03 -9.36
C ASP A 180 0.90 -16.62 -8.82
N SER A 181 1.64 -17.58 -8.26
CA SER A 181 2.90 -17.33 -7.55
C SER A 181 3.96 -16.64 -8.42
N SER A 182 4.03 -16.96 -9.71
CA SER A 182 5.02 -16.37 -10.62
C SER A 182 4.70 -14.90 -10.89
N THR A 183 3.45 -14.60 -11.26
CA THR A 183 2.97 -13.23 -11.47
C THR A 183 3.06 -12.40 -10.17
N GLY A 184 2.73 -13.02 -9.02
CA GLY A 184 2.86 -12.37 -7.70
C GLY A 184 4.30 -11.95 -7.40
N SER A 185 5.28 -12.82 -7.67
CA SER A 185 6.70 -12.51 -7.50
C SER A 185 7.16 -11.36 -8.39
N GLU A 186 6.76 -11.36 -9.67
CA GLU A 186 7.09 -10.27 -10.61
C GLU A 186 6.52 -8.92 -10.15
N ILE A 187 5.28 -8.91 -9.62
CA ILE A 187 4.65 -7.71 -9.07
C ILE A 187 5.44 -7.17 -7.86
N LEU A 188 5.87 -8.05 -6.97
CA LEU A 188 6.68 -7.65 -5.82
C LEU A 188 8.04 -7.10 -6.25
N ASP A 189 8.72 -7.78 -7.18
CA ASP A 189 9.98 -7.30 -7.75
C ASP A 189 9.84 -5.90 -8.37
N LEU A 190 8.73 -5.67 -9.05
CA LEU A 190 8.39 -4.36 -9.58
C LEU A 190 8.23 -3.31 -8.48
N LEU A 191 7.44 -3.61 -7.44
CA LEU A 191 7.21 -2.68 -6.32
C LEU A 191 8.51 -2.33 -5.59
N PHE A 192 9.39 -3.31 -5.35
CA PHE A 192 10.68 -3.07 -4.70
C PHE A 192 11.64 -2.26 -5.58
N ARG A 193 11.72 -2.56 -6.88
CA ARG A 193 12.50 -1.73 -7.82
C ARG A 193 12.03 -0.27 -7.82
N LEU A 194 10.71 -0.05 -7.86
CA LEU A 194 10.15 1.30 -7.84
C LEU A 194 10.38 2.02 -6.51
N ARG A 195 10.34 1.28 -5.38
CA ARG A 195 10.72 1.79 -4.07
C ARG A 195 12.15 2.29 -4.07
N GLU A 196 13.10 1.46 -4.48
CA GLU A 196 14.54 1.80 -4.53
C GLU A 196 14.81 3.02 -5.43
N GLN A 197 14.19 3.04 -6.61
CA GLN A 197 14.39 4.13 -7.57
C GLN A 197 13.84 5.48 -7.08
N ARG A 198 12.80 5.47 -6.25
CA ARG A 198 12.07 6.67 -5.82
C ARG A 198 12.25 7.00 -4.35
N GLY A 199 12.86 6.12 -3.58
CA GLY A 199 13.00 6.26 -2.13
C GLY A 199 11.69 6.28 -1.37
N MET A 200 10.57 5.72 -1.93
CA MET A 200 9.27 5.79 -1.30
C MET A 200 9.12 4.80 -0.15
N THR A 201 8.30 5.14 0.84
CA THR A 201 7.89 4.24 1.92
C THR A 201 6.79 3.32 1.43
N ILE A 202 6.87 2.02 1.78
CA ILE A 202 5.84 1.03 1.47
C ILE A 202 5.29 0.42 2.76
N ILE A 203 3.96 0.40 2.91
CA ILE A 203 3.27 -0.39 3.93
C ILE A 203 2.35 -1.37 3.21
N LEU A 204 2.59 -2.67 3.40
CA LEU A 204 1.91 -3.73 2.66
C LEU A 204 1.22 -4.68 3.64
N ALA A 205 -0.08 -4.93 3.48
CA ALA A 205 -0.79 -5.99 4.18
C ALA A 205 -0.68 -7.29 3.40
N THR A 206 -0.32 -8.38 4.07
CA THR A 206 -0.24 -9.71 3.48
C THR A 206 -0.43 -10.80 4.52
N HIS A 207 -0.89 -11.97 4.08
CA HIS A 207 -0.84 -13.22 4.84
C HIS A 207 0.21 -14.19 4.28
N ASP A 208 0.92 -13.80 3.22
CA ASP A 208 1.95 -14.62 2.58
C ASP A 208 3.33 -14.39 3.24
N PRO A 209 3.93 -15.43 3.87
CA PRO A 209 5.25 -15.34 4.48
C PRO A 209 6.37 -14.98 3.49
N GLN A 210 6.25 -15.39 2.22
CA GLN A 210 7.26 -15.09 1.20
C GLN A 210 7.29 -13.58 0.90
N VAL A 211 6.10 -12.95 0.85
CA VAL A 211 5.99 -11.49 0.71
C VAL A 211 6.58 -10.79 1.92
N ALA A 212 6.18 -11.23 3.13
CA ALA A 212 6.64 -10.65 4.38
C ALA A 212 8.17 -10.73 4.56
N SER A 213 8.80 -11.83 4.11
CA SER A 213 10.26 -12.02 4.21
C SER A 213 11.09 -11.03 3.38
N ARG A 214 10.49 -10.31 2.47
CA ARG A 214 11.14 -9.33 1.59
C ARG A 214 11.09 -7.90 2.15
N MET A 215 10.39 -7.69 3.26
CA MET A 215 10.26 -6.40 3.90
C MET A 215 11.41 -6.11 4.87
N ASP A 216 11.56 -4.86 5.30
CA ASP A 216 12.56 -4.47 6.29
C ASP A 216 12.07 -4.74 7.72
N ARG A 217 10.74 -4.67 7.93
CA ARG A 217 10.07 -4.87 9.22
C ARG A 217 8.73 -5.55 9.04
N LEU A 218 8.33 -6.32 10.03
CA LEU A 218 7.08 -7.06 10.06
C LEU A 218 6.34 -6.79 11.37
N ILE A 219 5.09 -6.34 11.26
CA ILE A 219 4.16 -6.20 12.38
C ILE A 219 3.05 -7.23 12.20
N ARG A 220 2.89 -8.10 13.22
CA ARG A 220 1.80 -9.08 13.21
C ARG A 220 0.62 -8.59 14.03
N LEU A 221 -0.55 -8.59 13.38
CA LEU A 221 -1.82 -8.24 14.00
C LEU A 221 -2.64 -9.49 14.32
N ARG A 222 -3.25 -9.48 15.51
CA ARG A 222 -4.27 -10.45 15.93
C ARG A 222 -5.36 -9.71 16.70
N ASP A 223 -6.61 -9.89 16.28
CA ASP A 223 -7.80 -9.29 16.90
C ASP A 223 -7.68 -7.75 17.10
N GLY A 224 -7.13 -7.08 16.09
CA GLY A 224 -6.94 -5.63 16.09
C GLY A 224 -5.73 -5.12 16.88
N ARG A 225 -4.91 -5.98 17.48
CA ARG A 225 -3.75 -5.61 18.31
C ARG A 225 -2.45 -6.10 17.69
N ILE A 226 -1.36 -5.39 17.97
CA ILE A 226 -0.01 -5.85 17.65
C ILE A 226 0.37 -6.96 18.64
N VAL A 227 0.77 -8.11 18.10
CA VAL A 227 1.28 -9.25 18.88
C VAL A 227 2.76 -9.48 18.66
N ASP A 228 3.32 -9.06 17.52
CA ASP A 228 4.75 -9.08 17.23
C ASP A 228 5.15 -7.87 16.40
N ASP A 229 6.38 -7.44 16.59
CA ASP A 229 7.05 -6.37 15.85
C ASP A 229 8.51 -6.74 15.66
N ILE A 230 8.89 -7.09 14.43
CA ILE A 230 10.15 -7.75 14.12
C ILE A 230 10.86 -7.00 12.98
N THR A 231 12.10 -6.59 13.22
CA THR A 231 13.00 -6.13 12.17
C THR A 231 13.52 -7.35 11.41
N VAL A 232 13.30 -7.37 10.09
CA VAL A 232 13.77 -8.45 9.22
C VAL A 232 15.21 -8.13 8.80
N PRO A 233 16.20 -8.99 9.16
CA PRO A 233 17.60 -8.72 8.81
C PRO A 233 17.79 -8.74 7.29
N PRO A 234 18.74 -7.96 6.74
CA PRO A 234 19.04 -8.01 5.32
C PRO A 234 19.41 -9.45 4.87
N PRO A 235 19.15 -9.80 3.60
CA PRO A 235 19.46 -11.15 3.12
C PRO A 235 20.96 -11.43 3.25
N LEU A 236 21.31 -12.53 3.92
CA LEU A 236 22.67 -13.06 3.87
C LEU A 236 22.96 -13.53 2.44
N PRO A 237 24.14 -13.26 1.87
CA PRO A 237 24.50 -13.77 0.57
C PRO A 237 24.34 -15.28 0.50
N GLY A 238 23.44 -15.79 -0.37
CA GLY A 238 23.21 -17.22 -0.59
C GLY A 238 22.19 -17.90 0.35
N ALA A 239 21.58 -17.21 1.32
CA ALA A 239 20.55 -17.80 2.17
C ALA A 239 19.15 -17.78 1.49
N PRO A 240 18.36 -18.88 1.59
CA PRO A 240 16.98 -18.88 1.11
C PRO A 240 16.13 -17.85 1.84
N LEU A 241 15.31 -17.09 1.11
CA LEU A 241 14.43 -16.03 1.64
C LEU A 241 13.53 -16.49 2.81
N LEU A 242 13.08 -17.75 2.79
CA LEU A 242 12.19 -18.32 3.80
C LEU A 242 12.84 -18.49 5.20
N GLN A 243 14.16 -18.58 5.31
CA GLN A 243 14.83 -18.69 6.63
C GLN A 243 14.75 -17.40 7.45
N ARG A 244 14.36 -16.29 6.84
CA ARG A 244 14.25 -14.97 7.50
C ARG A 244 13.00 -14.86 8.40
N VAL A 245 12.02 -15.74 8.21
CA VAL A 245 10.68 -15.65 8.85
C VAL A 245 10.29 -16.96 9.55
N THR A 246 11.13 -18.01 9.51
CA THR A 246 10.92 -19.30 10.19
C THR A 246 11.11 -19.20 11.70
N GLY A 247 10.20 -18.60 12.35
CA GLY A 247 10.05 -18.45 13.79
C GLY A 247 8.67 -17.89 14.11
N LEU A 248 7.91 -17.54 13.07
CA LEU A 248 6.64 -16.83 13.19
C LEU A 248 5.40 -17.74 13.26
N ASP A 249 5.56 -19.05 12.96
CA ASP A 249 4.43 -20.00 12.89
C ASP A 249 4.28 -20.91 14.15
N ALA A 250 5.10 -20.71 15.18
CA ALA A 250 5.05 -21.53 16.39
C ALA A 250 4.54 -20.74 17.58
N SER A 251 3.25 -20.39 17.57
CA SER A 251 2.41 -20.17 18.79
C SER A 251 0.95 -19.89 18.39
#